data_9959f77a95afc7fa8dd7f723ff9b41e2
#
_entry.id   9959f77a95afc7fa8dd7f723ff9b41e2
#
_cell.length_a   1.000
_cell.length_b   1.000
_cell.length_c   1.000
_cell.angle_alpha   90.00
_cell.angle_beta   90.00
_cell.angle_gamma   90.00
#
_symmetry.space_group_name_H-M   'P 1'
#
loop_
_entity.id
_entity.type
_entity.pdbx_description
1 polymer ?
#
loop_
_entity_poly.entity_id
_entity_poly.type
_entity_poly.pdbx_seq_one_letter_code
_entity_poly.pdbx_strand_id
1 'polypeptide(L)'
;MAIHNELPIYRAALDLTCLSSRLVAHMPRNHRAVDGARLVGCSRELLEHIRRANQAVDKVPHLARLIEKIDDVSVELRICLELRLISQQAYANTVFLATSVGKQAGGWKKKFASTPVSRPPRQP
;
A
#
# COMPACT_ATOMS: atom_id res chain seq x y z
N MET A 1 -18.90 11.48 -3.51
CA MET A 1 -17.52 10.95 -3.38
C MET A 1 -17.30 10.49 -1.95
N ALA A 2 -16.80 9.30 -1.78
CA ALA A 2 -16.52 8.76 -0.44
C ALA A 2 -15.31 9.45 0.18
N ILE A 3 -15.36 9.61 1.50
CA ILE A 3 -14.21 10.07 2.25
C ILE A 3 -13.19 8.94 2.24
N HIS A 4 -11.93 9.25 1.93
CA HIS A 4 -10.91 8.23 1.72
C HIS A 4 -10.74 7.27 2.91
N ASN A 5 -10.91 7.74 4.15
CA ASN A 5 -10.74 6.91 5.34
C ASN A 5 -11.89 5.92 5.57
N GLU A 6 -12.95 6.01 4.79
CA GLU A 6 -14.07 5.05 4.83
C GLU A 6 -13.90 3.93 3.81
N LEU A 7 -12.92 4.03 2.91
CA LEU A 7 -12.71 3.02 1.88
C LEU A 7 -12.10 1.76 2.49
N PRO A 8 -12.59 0.56 2.10
CA PRO A 8 -12.00 -0.69 2.59
C PRO A 8 -10.50 -0.80 2.31
N ILE A 9 -10.03 -0.30 1.16
CA ILE A 9 -8.61 -0.32 0.82
C ILE A 9 -7.80 0.55 1.80
N TYR A 10 -8.34 1.69 2.20
CA TYR A 10 -7.68 2.56 3.18
C TYR A 10 -7.58 1.86 4.53
N ARG A 11 -8.65 1.17 4.95
CA ARG A 11 -8.66 0.41 6.21
C ARG A 11 -7.59 -0.68 6.19
N ALA A 12 -7.49 -1.44 5.11
CA ALA A 12 -6.48 -2.48 4.98
C ALA A 12 -5.06 -1.91 5.03
N ALA A 13 -4.82 -0.79 4.35
CA ALA A 13 -3.52 -0.12 4.35
C ALA A 13 -3.20 0.46 5.73
N LEU A 14 -4.19 0.98 6.43
CA LEU A 14 -4.01 1.49 7.79
C LEU A 14 -3.66 0.35 8.75
N ASP A 15 -4.37 -0.77 8.67
CA ASP A 15 -4.08 -1.95 9.49
C ASP A 15 -2.66 -2.46 9.22
N LEU A 16 -2.25 -2.49 7.97
CA LEU A 16 -0.89 -2.88 7.59
C LEU A 16 0.14 -1.93 8.19
N THR A 17 -0.11 -0.63 8.12
CA THR A 17 0.80 0.38 8.67
C THR A 17 0.94 0.25 10.18
N CYS A 18 -0.18 0.09 10.88
CA CYS A 18 -0.18 -0.08 12.33
C CYS A 18 0.51 -1.37 12.76
N LEU A 19 0.23 -2.47 12.06
CA LEU A 19 0.88 -3.74 12.34
C LEU A 19 2.40 -3.64 12.10
N SER A 20 2.81 -3.05 10.99
CA SER A 20 4.22 -2.84 10.67
C SER A 20 4.90 -2.01 11.77
N SER A 21 4.27 -0.94 12.22
CA SER A 21 4.81 -0.10 13.28
C SER A 21 5.00 -0.88 14.59
N ARG A 22 4.03 -1.73 14.95
CA ARG A 22 4.15 -2.57 16.15
C ARG A 22 5.28 -3.59 16.02
N LEU A 23 5.44 -4.19 14.84
CA LEU A 23 6.53 -5.15 14.60
C LEU A 23 7.89 -4.47 14.68
N VAL A 24 8.01 -3.27 14.12
CA VAL A 24 9.27 -2.51 14.14
C VAL A 24 9.70 -2.17 15.57
N ALA A 25 8.75 -1.90 16.45
CA ALA A 25 9.06 -1.59 17.85
C ALA A 25 9.83 -2.71 18.55
N HIS A 26 9.70 -3.95 18.08
CA HIS A 26 10.38 -5.10 18.66
C HIS A 26 11.68 -5.49 17.95
N MET A 27 12.04 -4.79 16.88
CA MET A 27 13.28 -5.04 16.16
C MET A 27 14.49 -4.53 16.96
N PRO A 28 15.69 -5.14 16.76
CA PRO A 28 16.91 -4.58 17.33
C PRO A 28 17.12 -3.13 16.90
N ARG A 29 17.71 -2.34 17.77
CA ARG A 29 17.83 -0.88 17.61
C ARG A 29 18.40 -0.47 16.25
N ASN A 30 19.47 -1.13 15.81
CA ASN A 30 20.10 -0.79 14.52
C ASN A 30 19.19 -1.07 13.34
N HIS A 31 18.38 -2.13 13.42
CA HIS A 31 17.44 -2.46 12.34
C HIS A 31 16.19 -1.58 12.37
N ARG A 32 15.77 -1.11 13.56
CA ARG A 32 14.64 -0.18 13.65
C ARG A 32 14.91 1.10 12.87
N ALA A 33 16.13 1.60 12.93
CA ALA A 33 16.50 2.86 12.30
C ALA A 33 16.61 2.76 10.77
N VAL A 34 16.84 1.56 10.23
CA VAL A 34 17.03 1.36 8.79
C VAL A 34 15.88 0.55 8.21
N ASP A 35 15.88 -0.77 8.46
CA ASP A 35 14.87 -1.66 7.85
C ASP A 35 13.46 -1.38 8.36
N GLY A 36 13.34 -1.15 9.66
CA GLY A 36 12.06 -0.81 10.27
C GLY A 36 11.51 0.50 9.75
N ALA A 37 12.36 1.52 9.66
CA ALA A 37 11.95 2.83 9.16
C ALA A 37 11.49 2.76 7.70
N ARG A 38 12.16 1.96 6.87
CA ARG A 38 11.75 1.75 5.47
C ARG A 38 10.39 1.06 5.38
N LEU A 39 10.18 0.02 6.16
CA LEU A 39 8.91 -0.71 6.16
C LEU A 39 7.75 0.20 6.54
N VAL A 40 7.89 0.94 7.64
CA VAL A 40 6.84 1.85 8.10
C VAL A 40 6.64 2.98 7.09
N GLY A 41 7.73 3.53 6.54
CA GLY A 41 7.66 4.60 5.55
C GLY A 41 6.92 4.18 4.29
N CYS A 42 7.25 3.02 3.73
CA CYS A 42 6.56 2.48 2.55
C CYS A 42 5.08 2.22 2.84
N SER A 43 4.78 1.68 4.02
CA SER A 43 3.38 1.43 4.41
C SER A 43 2.59 2.73 4.50
N ARG A 44 3.17 3.77 5.09
CA ARG A 44 2.52 5.09 5.17
C ARG A 44 2.27 5.70 3.79
N GLU A 45 3.17 5.48 2.85
CA GLU A 45 3.00 5.98 1.49
C GLU A 45 1.78 5.37 0.79
N LEU A 46 1.39 4.15 1.16
CA LEU A 46 0.16 3.54 0.63
C LEU A 46 -1.05 4.41 0.97
N LEU A 47 -1.14 4.88 2.20
CA LEU A 47 -2.26 5.73 2.64
C LEU A 47 -2.30 7.03 1.83
N GLU A 48 -1.15 7.61 1.56
CA GLU A 48 -1.05 8.84 0.79
C GLU A 48 -1.51 8.64 -0.65
N HIS A 49 -1.08 7.56 -1.29
CA HIS A 49 -1.48 7.28 -2.67
C HIS A 49 -2.96 6.93 -2.79
N ILE A 50 -3.52 6.25 -1.78
CA ILE A 50 -4.97 5.98 -1.75
C ILE A 50 -5.75 7.28 -1.67
N ARG A 51 -5.33 8.19 -0.79
CA ARG A 51 -5.97 9.48 -0.64
C ARG A 51 -5.92 10.28 -1.95
N ARG A 52 -4.76 10.31 -2.58
CA ARG A 52 -4.58 11.02 -3.86
C ARG A 52 -5.44 10.42 -4.97
N ALA A 53 -5.47 9.09 -5.07
CA ALA A 53 -6.30 8.41 -6.05
C ALA A 53 -7.78 8.71 -5.85
N ASN A 54 -8.23 8.72 -4.59
CA ASN A 54 -9.63 9.00 -4.29
C ASN A 54 -10.05 10.41 -4.70
N GLN A 55 -9.14 11.37 -4.56
CA GLN A 55 -9.42 12.77 -4.89
C GLN A 55 -9.21 13.11 -6.36
N ALA A 56 -8.46 12.31 -7.08
CA ALA A 56 -8.10 12.60 -8.46
C ALA A 56 -9.26 12.41 -9.41
N VAL A 57 -9.34 13.26 -10.43
CA VAL A 57 -10.27 13.07 -11.54
C VAL A 57 -9.80 11.89 -12.40
N ASP A 58 -8.55 11.89 -12.79
CA ASP A 58 -7.92 10.75 -13.48
C ASP A 58 -7.20 9.89 -12.45
N LYS A 59 -7.83 8.78 -12.09
CA LYS A 59 -7.36 7.92 -11.00
C LYS A 59 -6.28 6.94 -11.43
N VAL A 60 -6.23 6.58 -12.70
CA VAL A 60 -5.36 5.49 -13.18
C VAL A 60 -3.88 5.72 -12.88
N PRO A 61 -3.29 6.90 -13.13
CA PRO A 61 -1.88 7.11 -12.79
C PRO A 61 -1.58 6.97 -11.30
N HIS A 62 -2.49 7.45 -10.44
CA HIS A 62 -2.34 7.35 -9.00
C HIS A 62 -2.44 5.90 -8.51
N LEU A 63 -3.35 5.13 -9.11
CA LEU A 63 -3.51 3.72 -8.77
C LEU A 63 -2.32 2.89 -9.27
N ALA A 64 -1.74 3.25 -10.42
CA ALA A 64 -0.52 2.60 -10.89
C ALA A 64 0.63 2.82 -9.91
N ARG A 65 0.79 4.03 -9.38
CA ARG A 65 1.81 4.32 -8.36
C ARG A 65 1.55 3.58 -7.07
N LEU A 66 0.29 3.49 -6.67
CA LEU A 66 -0.08 2.73 -5.48
C LEU A 66 0.35 1.26 -5.61
N ILE A 67 0.10 0.66 -6.76
CA ILE A 67 0.48 -0.73 -7.02
C ILE A 67 2.00 -0.90 -6.93
N GLU A 68 2.77 0.03 -7.49
CA GLU A 68 4.23 0.02 -7.36
C GLU A 68 4.66 0.09 -5.89
N LYS A 69 4.01 0.92 -5.09
CA LYS A 69 4.33 1.05 -3.66
C LYS A 69 3.98 -0.19 -2.87
N ILE A 70 2.94 -0.92 -3.27
CA ILE A 70 2.61 -2.20 -2.65
C ILE A 70 3.74 -3.20 -2.90
N ASP A 71 4.32 -3.21 -4.09
CA ASP A 71 5.47 -4.04 -4.38
C ASP A 71 6.67 -3.66 -3.50
N ASP A 72 6.90 -2.37 -3.29
CA ASP A 72 7.97 -1.90 -2.40
C ASP A 72 7.76 -2.41 -0.98
N VAL A 73 6.54 -2.36 -0.46
CA VAL A 73 6.21 -2.90 0.86
C VAL A 73 6.50 -4.39 0.91
N SER A 74 6.11 -5.12 -0.12
CA SER A 74 6.35 -6.57 -0.20
C SER A 74 7.84 -6.90 -0.14
N VAL A 75 8.67 -6.12 -0.82
CA VAL A 75 10.13 -6.30 -0.79
C VAL A 75 10.66 -6.03 0.62
N GLU A 76 10.22 -4.95 1.27
CA GLU A 76 10.68 -4.62 2.62
C GLU A 76 10.26 -5.69 3.64
N LEU A 77 9.06 -6.23 3.51
CA LEU A 77 8.60 -7.34 4.35
C LEU A 77 9.46 -8.58 4.15
N ARG A 78 9.82 -8.89 2.91
CA ARG A 78 10.67 -10.04 2.61
C ARG A 78 12.07 -9.86 3.19
N ILE A 79 12.62 -8.67 3.10
CA ILE A 79 13.92 -8.35 3.71
C ILE A 79 13.84 -8.57 5.23
N CYS A 80 12.80 -8.07 5.87
CA CYS A 80 12.63 -8.25 7.31
C CYS A 80 12.52 -9.73 7.70
N LEU A 81 11.84 -10.53 6.89
CA LEU A 81 11.75 -11.97 7.12
C LEU A 81 13.11 -12.64 6.98
N GLU A 82 13.84 -12.36 5.90
CA GLU A 82 15.15 -12.97 5.64
C GLU A 82 16.17 -12.60 6.70
N LEU A 83 16.10 -11.37 7.23
CA LEU A 83 16.95 -10.92 8.32
C LEU A 83 16.47 -11.39 9.70
N ARG A 84 15.38 -12.14 9.74
CA ARG A 84 14.77 -12.67 10.97
C ARG A 84 14.35 -11.56 11.95
N LEU A 85 13.93 -10.43 11.40
CA LEU A 85 13.43 -9.31 12.21
C LEU A 85 11.96 -9.47 12.56
N ILE A 86 11.25 -10.29 11.82
CA ILE A 86 9.85 -10.64 12.08
C ILE A 86 9.69 -12.15 11.97
N SER A 87 8.70 -12.69 12.67
CA SER A 87 8.39 -14.11 12.61
C SER A 87 7.69 -14.49 11.31
N GLN A 88 7.67 -15.79 10.99
CA GLN A 88 6.90 -16.31 9.86
C GLN A 88 5.43 -15.93 9.97
N GLN A 89 4.85 -16.03 11.16
CA GLN A 89 3.45 -15.66 11.38
C GLN A 89 3.20 -14.18 11.15
N ALA A 90 4.08 -13.33 11.65
CA ALA A 90 3.98 -11.89 11.44
C ALA A 90 4.11 -11.55 9.95
N TYR A 91 5.04 -12.21 9.25
CA TYR A 91 5.19 -12.05 7.81
C TYR A 91 3.88 -12.44 7.08
N ALA A 92 3.31 -13.58 7.41
CA ALA A 92 2.06 -14.03 6.79
C ALA A 92 0.93 -13.03 7.02
N ASN A 93 0.81 -12.49 8.23
CA ASN A 93 -0.22 -11.51 8.56
C ASN A 93 -0.05 -10.20 7.78
N THR A 94 1.18 -9.71 7.66
CA THR A 94 1.45 -8.49 6.91
C THR A 94 1.25 -8.68 5.41
N VAL A 95 1.70 -9.81 4.87
CA VAL A 95 1.51 -10.13 3.45
C VAL A 95 0.03 -10.27 3.11
N PHE A 96 -0.76 -10.84 4.01
CA PHE A 96 -2.21 -10.93 3.82
C PHE A 96 -2.81 -9.53 3.62
N LEU A 97 -2.44 -8.58 4.47
CA LEU A 97 -2.94 -7.20 4.36
C LEU A 97 -2.43 -6.51 3.09
N ALA A 98 -1.15 -6.67 2.78
CA ALA A 98 -0.57 -6.10 1.57
C ALA A 98 -1.24 -6.66 0.31
N THR A 99 -1.51 -7.97 0.28
CA THR A 99 -2.22 -8.61 -0.82
C THR A 99 -3.64 -8.05 -0.96
N SER A 100 -4.32 -7.84 0.17
CA SER A 100 -5.66 -7.23 0.15
C SER A 100 -5.65 -5.84 -0.47
N VAL A 101 -4.67 -5.01 -0.08
CA VAL A 101 -4.52 -3.68 -0.67
C VAL A 101 -4.26 -3.79 -2.17
N GLY A 102 -3.40 -4.72 -2.58
CA GLY A 102 -3.07 -4.96 -3.98
C GLY A 102 -4.26 -5.37 -4.82
N LYS A 103 -5.06 -6.30 -4.31
CA LYS A 103 -6.27 -6.75 -5.02
C LYS A 103 -7.28 -5.63 -5.18
N GLN A 104 -7.49 -4.84 -4.13
CA GLN A 104 -8.42 -3.73 -4.17
C GLN A 104 -7.92 -2.63 -5.10
N ALA A 105 -6.63 -2.32 -5.08
CA ALA A 105 -6.03 -1.34 -5.98
C ALA A 105 -6.15 -1.78 -7.44
N GLY A 106 -5.88 -3.05 -7.71
CA GLY A 106 -6.00 -3.62 -9.06
C GLY A 106 -7.42 -3.56 -9.59
N GLY A 107 -8.40 -3.94 -8.76
CA GLY A 107 -9.81 -3.87 -9.11
C GLY A 107 -10.27 -2.43 -9.36
N TRP A 108 -9.85 -1.52 -8.51
CA TRP A 108 -10.17 -0.10 -8.64
C TRP A 108 -9.58 0.47 -9.94
N LYS A 109 -8.31 0.16 -10.21
CA LYS A 109 -7.64 0.60 -11.43
C LYS A 109 -8.33 0.05 -12.66
N LYS A 110 -8.67 -1.24 -12.66
CA LYS A 110 -9.36 -1.89 -13.77
C LYS A 110 -10.70 -1.22 -14.06
N LYS A 111 -11.45 -0.90 -13.02
CA LYS A 111 -12.74 -0.23 -13.15
C LYS A 111 -12.59 1.10 -13.87
N PHE A 112 -11.63 1.91 -13.51
CA PHE A 112 -11.45 3.23 -14.11
C PHE A 112 -10.71 3.19 -15.44
N ALA A 113 -9.91 2.19 -15.70
CA ALA A 113 -9.26 2.01 -17.00
C ALA A 113 -10.25 1.55 -18.07
N SER A 114 -11.24 0.72 -17.70
CA SER A 114 -12.24 0.19 -18.65
C SER A 114 -13.41 1.13 -18.86
N THR A 115 -13.64 2.09 -17.96
CA THR A 115 -14.72 3.05 -18.10
C THR A 115 -14.22 4.20 -18.96
N PRO A 116 -14.93 4.51 -20.07
CA PRO A 116 -14.56 5.69 -20.85
C PRO A 116 -14.56 6.90 -19.95
N VAL A 117 -13.40 7.46 -19.75
CA VAL A 117 -13.30 8.69 -18.98
C VAL A 117 -14.06 9.74 -19.76
N SER A 118 -14.86 10.54 -19.08
CA SER A 118 -15.52 11.67 -19.72
C SER A 118 -14.49 12.75 -19.98
N ARG A 119 -13.52 12.42 -20.81
CA ARG A 119 -12.57 13.38 -21.35
C ARG A 119 -12.82 13.47 -22.85
N PRO A 120 -12.55 14.63 -23.45
CA PRO A 120 -12.77 14.77 -24.86
C PRO A 120 -12.02 13.70 -25.65
N PRO A 121 -12.57 13.24 -26.76
CA PRO A 121 -11.84 12.35 -27.63
C PRO A 121 -10.53 12.99 -28.04
N ARG A 122 -9.50 12.18 -28.16
CA ARG A 122 -8.24 12.69 -28.63
C ARG A 122 -8.43 13.24 -30.04
N GLN A 123 -7.91 14.43 -30.22
CA GLN A 123 -7.88 14.98 -31.55
C GLN A 123 -6.92 14.18 -32.42
N PRO A 124 -7.30 13.86 -33.64
CA PRO A 124 -6.43 13.18 -34.57
C PRO A 124 -5.18 13.97 -34.89
#